data_ff4420e761a24831f46a806afa916ff1
#
_entry.id   ff4420e761a24831f46a806afa916ff1
#
_cell.length_a   1.000
_cell.length_b   1.000
_cell.length_c   1.000
_cell.angle_alpha   90.00
_cell.angle_beta   90.00
_cell.angle_gamma   90.00
#
_symmetry.space_group_name_H-M   'P 1'
#
loop_
_entity.id
_entity.type
_entity.pdbx_description
1 polymer ?
#
loop_
_entity_poly.entity_id
_entity_poly.type
_entity_poly.pdbx_seq_one_letter_code
_entity_poly.pdbx_strand_id
1 'polypeptide(L)'
;MIKFYYNTAPNPTKVALCLEEMGLPYDLVPVDTRKGEQHTASFLAINPNAKVPAIVDDGATVFDSNAILLYLAEKTGQFLPGKSLAQRGEMLSWLMFVASGIGPYSGQSVHFRNFAPEPKDYAVNRYTFEAQRHWGILEARLGKHRYMCGDAYTIVDMAVWGWSRLIPNVLGPDAARQLPNLQRHLAEISARPAAVRALALKDKHTFKTEMDETARLAMFPHLAKKVA
;
A
#
# COMPACT_ATOMS: atom_id res chain seq x y z
N MET A 1 9.01 20.88 -6.20
CA MET A 1 7.73 20.16 -6.38
C MET A 1 8.01 18.67 -6.29
N ILE A 2 7.16 17.91 -5.57
CA ILE A 2 7.36 16.48 -5.32
C ILE A 2 7.12 15.70 -6.63
N LYS A 3 8.08 14.88 -7.07
CA LYS A 3 7.84 13.88 -8.13
C LYS A 3 7.34 12.60 -7.48
N PHE A 4 6.15 12.14 -7.87
CA PHE A 4 5.52 10.95 -7.32
C PHE A 4 5.50 9.82 -8.34
N TYR A 5 6.38 8.83 -8.15
CA TYR A 5 6.48 7.62 -8.98
C TYR A 5 5.44 6.61 -8.53
N TYR A 6 4.49 6.27 -9.44
CA TYR A 6 3.29 5.56 -9.03
C TYR A 6 2.72 4.60 -10.07
N ASN A 7 1.81 3.78 -9.63
CA ASN A 7 0.78 3.08 -10.39
C ASN A 7 -0.47 2.93 -9.51
N THR A 8 -1.45 2.14 -9.94
CA THR A 8 -2.74 1.98 -9.24
C THR A 8 -2.74 0.89 -8.14
N ALA A 9 -1.58 0.35 -7.78
CA ALA A 9 -1.42 -0.64 -6.71
C ALA A 9 -1.69 -0.04 -5.32
N PRO A 10 -1.96 -0.88 -4.28
CA PRO A 10 -2.35 -0.38 -2.95
C PRO A 10 -1.32 0.55 -2.30
N ASN A 11 -0.03 0.26 -2.45
CA ASN A 11 1.01 1.07 -1.82
C ASN A 11 1.15 2.48 -2.42
N PRO A 12 1.18 2.69 -3.76
CA PRO A 12 1.09 4.03 -4.32
C PRO A 12 -0.20 4.76 -3.96
N THR A 13 -1.34 4.05 -3.94
CA THR A 13 -2.63 4.68 -3.67
C THR A 13 -2.72 5.31 -2.27
N LYS A 14 -2.09 4.69 -1.24
CA LYS A 14 -2.06 5.31 0.10
C LYS A 14 -1.17 6.57 0.16
N VAL A 15 -0.11 6.63 -0.65
CA VAL A 15 0.72 7.84 -0.78
C VAL A 15 -0.04 8.93 -1.53
N ALA A 16 -0.77 8.57 -2.58
CA ALA A 16 -1.67 9.50 -3.27
C ALA A 16 -2.68 10.11 -2.31
N LEU A 17 -3.33 9.28 -1.46
CA LEU A 17 -4.22 9.77 -0.42
C LEU A 17 -3.53 10.78 0.51
N CYS A 18 -2.32 10.47 0.95
CA CYS A 18 -1.57 11.35 1.85
C CYS A 18 -1.25 12.71 1.21
N LEU A 19 -0.78 12.71 -0.05
CA LEU A 19 -0.50 13.94 -0.80
C LEU A 19 -1.76 14.79 -0.97
N GLU A 20 -2.88 14.17 -1.29
CA GLU A 20 -4.18 14.84 -1.45
C GLU A 20 -4.77 15.36 -0.13
N GLU A 21 -4.59 14.63 0.98
CA GLU A 21 -5.02 15.08 2.32
C GLU A 21 -4.20 16.28 2.80
N MET A 22 -2.92 16.31 2.49
CA MET A 22 -2.02 17.41 2.87
C MET A 22 -2.10 18.60 1.91
N GLY A 23 -2.78 18.44 0.76
CA GLY A 23 -2.83 19.50 -0.26
C GLY A 23 -1.47 19.83 -0.87
N LEU A 24 -0.55 18.87 -0.88
CA LEU A 24 0.80 19.09 -1.42
C LEU A 24 0.78 19.03 -2.95
N PRO A 25 1.44 19.97 -3.64
CA PRO A 25 1.59 19.90 -5.09
C PRO A 25 2.61 18.82 -5.47
N TYR A 26 2.27 18.03 -6.49
CA TYR A 26 3.12 16.97 -6.99
C TYR A 26 2.97 16.73 -8.49
N ASP A 27 4.04 16.25 -9.11
CA ASP A 27 4.07 15.77 -10.50
C ASP A 27 3.95 14.24 -10.52
N LEU A 28 3.02 13.72 -11.31
CA LEU A 28 2.81 12.29 -11.50
C LEU A 28 3.83 11.71 -12.47
N VAL A 29 4.55 10.68 -12.04
CA VAL A 29 5.47 9.91 -12.89
C VAL A 29 4.96 8.45 -12.91
N PRO A 30 4.26 8.02 -13.97
CA PRO A 30 3.76 6.66 -14.06
C PRO A 30 4.91 5.66 -14.20
N VAL A 31 4.76 4.50 -13.55
CA VAL A 31 5.68 3.36 -13.68
C VAL A 31 4.85 2.11 -13.91
N ASP A 32 4.80 1.64 -15.15
CA ASP A 32 4.04 0.45 -15.52
C ASP A 32 4.84 -0.82 -15.21
N THR A 33 4.54 -1.41 -14.05
CA THR A 33 5.25 -2.61 -13.59
C THR A 33 4.96 -3.85 -14.43
N ARG A 34 3.86 -3.88 -15.19
CA ARG A 34 3.56 -4.97 -16.12
C ARG A 34 4.33 -4.85 -17.44
N LYS A 35 4.90 -3.66 -17.72
CA LYS A 35 5.84 -3.43 -18.83
C LYS A 35 7.31 -3.53 -18.41
N GLY A 36 7.58 -3.70 -17.11
CA GLY A 36 8.95 -3.81 -16.60
C GLY A 36 9.65 -2.47 -16.37
N GLU A 37 8.93 -1.34 -16.41
CA GLU A 37 9.51 -0.01 -16.26
C GLU A 37 10.22 0.19 -14.90
N GLN A 38 9.84 -0.56 -13.86
CA GLN A 38 10.52 -0.58 -12.56
C GLN A 38 11.96 -1.09 -12.62
N HIS A 39 12.35 -1.77 -13.70
CA HIS A 39 13.69 -2.32 -13.88
C HIS A 39 14.59 -1.44 -14.77
N THR A 40 14.10 -0.29 -15.23
CA THR A 40 14.92 0.67 -15.98
C THR A 40 16.01 1.27 -15.10
N ALA A 41 17.17 1.56 -15.67
CA ALA A 41 18.29 2.14 -14.93
C ALA A 41 17.91 3.46 -14.25
N SER A 42 17.07 4.27 -14.91
CA SER A 42 16.57 5.54 -14.37
C SER A 42 15.70 5.35 -13.13
N PHE A 43 14.81 4.34 -13.11
CA PHE A 43 13.99 4.07 -11.94
C PHE A 43 14.76 3.36 -10.82
N LEU A 44 15.68 2.45 -11.17
CA LEU A 44 16.55 1.80 -10.18
C LEU A 44 17.46 2.80 -9.43
N ALA A 45 17.85 3.89 -10.07
CA ALA A 45 18.56 5.01 -9.41
C ALA A 45 17.68 5.74 -8.37
N ILE A 46 16.35 5.70 -8.53
CA ILE A 46 15.39 6.26 -7.56
C ILE A 46 15.05 5.23 -6.47
N ASN A 47 14.75 4.01 -6.87
CA ASN A 47 14.41 2.93 -5.92
C ASN A 47 15.09 1.62 -6.31
N PRO A 48 16.18 1.25 -5.62
CA PRO A 48 16.91 0.00 -5.91
C PRO A 48 16.08 -1.27 -5.65
N ASN A 49 14.97 -1.17 -4.92
CA ASN A 49 14.03 -2.28 -4.71
C ASN A 49 13.11 -2.54 -5.92
N ALA A 50 13.19 -1.74 -6.99
CA ALA A 50 12.37 -1.89 -8.19
C ALA A 50 10.85 -1.93 -7.89
N LYS A 51 10.37 -1.13 -6.95
CA LYS A 51 8.95 -1.06 -6.56
C LYS A 51 8.45 0.36 -6.47
N VAL A 52 7.19 0.55 -6.79
CA VAL A 52 6.44 1.79 -6.51
C VAL A 52 5.68 1.65 -5.18
N PRO A 53 5.48 2.74 -4.45
CA PRO A 53 5.82 4.12 -4.78
C PRO A 53 7.27 4.51 -4.44
N ALA A 54 7.70 5.61 -5.03
CA ALA A 54 8.83 6.42 -4.59
C ALA A 54 8.48 7.89 -4.78
N ILE A 55 9.14 8.77 -4.04
CA ILE A 55 9.08 10.22 -4.26
C ILE A 55 10.48 10.81 -4.38
N VAL A 56 10.58 11.93 -5.11
CA VAL A 56 11.74 12.83 -5.06
C VAL A 56 11.23 14.21 -4.68
N ASP A 57 11.71 14.74 -3.57
CA ASP A 57 11.29 16.01 -2.99
C ASP A 57 12.52 16.85 -2.63
N ASP A 58 12.75 17.96 -3.36
CA ASP A 58 13.88 18.86 -3.17
C ASP A 58 15.24 18.15 -3.09
N GLY A 59 15.44 17.13 -3.94
CA GLY A 59 16.66 16.30 -3.99
C GLY A 59 16.65 15.11 -3.04
N ALA A 60 15.75 15.03 -2.07
CA ALA A 60 15.59 13.86 -1.22
C ALA A 60 14.81 12.78 -1.96
N THR A 61 15.38 11.57 -2.03
CA THR A 61 14.70 10.38 -2.56
C THR A 61 14.19 9.54 -1.41
N VAL A 62 12.87 9.30 -1.38
CA VAL A 62 12.22 8.46 -0.37
C VAL A 62 11.44 7.35 -1.04
N PHE A 63 11.70 6.13 -0.64
CA PHE A 63 10.96 4.94 -1.06
C PHE A 63 10.54 4.11 0.16
N ASP A 64 9.75 3.09 -0.02
CA ASP A 64 8.79 2.47 0.89
C ASP A 64 7.62 3.40 1.21
N SER A 65 6.43 2.89 0.96
CA SER A 65 5.20 3.69 1.06
C SER A 65 4.93 4.21 2.49
N ASN A 66 5.31 3.47 3.54
CA ASN A 66 5.12 3.91 4.92
C ASN A 66 6.18 4.93 5.35
N ALA A 67 7.41 4.78 4.83
CA ALA A 67 8.46 5.77 5.00
C ALA A 67 8.06 7.10 4.32
N ILE A 68 7.45 7.04 3.14
CA ILE A 68 6.94 8.24 2.46
C ILE A 68 5.83 8.90 3.28
N LEU A 69 4.87 8.13 3.81
CA LEU A 69 3.83 8.68 4.69
C LEU A 69 4.43 9.40 5.90
N LEU A 70 5.40 8.78 6.56
CA LEU A 70 6.07 9.37 7.72
C LEU A 70 6.84 10.63 7.35
N TYR A 71 7.61 10.59 6.27
CA TYR A 71 8.36 11.75 5.76
C TYR A 71 7.43 12.94 5.48
N LEU A 72 6.33 12.73 4.78
CA LEU A 72 5.37 13.79 4.46
C LEU A 72 4.67 14.33 5.72
N ALA A 73 4.35 13.46 6.67
CA ALA A 73 3.75 13.88 7.94
C ALA A 73 4.71 14.71 8.80
N GLU A 74 5.98 14.32 8.85
CA GLU A 74 7.02 15.10 9.58
C GLU A 74 7.34 16.42 8.86
N LYS A 75 7.40 16.43 7.53
CA LYS A 75 7.59 17.64 6.73
C LYS A 75 6.49 18.67 6.96
N THR A 76 5.24 18.24 7.07
CA THR A 76 4.07 19.12 7.17
C THR A 76 3.57 19.35 8.59
N GLY A 77 3.95 18.49 9.53
CA GLY A 77 3.39 18.46 10.88
C GLY A 77 1.94 17.98 10.95
N GLN A 78 1.39 17.37 9.86
CA GLN A 78 0.00 16.96 9.75
C GLN A 78 -0.16 15.44 9.92
N PHE A 79 -1.35 15.02 10.35
CA PHE A 79 -1.75 13.60 10.46
C PHE A 79 -0.84 12.76 11.39
N LEU A 80 -0.26 13.41 12.39
CA LEU A 80 0.45 12.77 13.50
C LEU A 80 -0.46 12.72 14.73
N PRO A 81 -0.37 11.67 15.59
CA PRO A 81 -1.33 11.47 16.70
C PRO A 81 -1.13 12.45 17.87
N GLY A 82 -0.02 13.17 17.91
CA GLY A 82 0.35 14.08 18.98
C GLY A 82 1.87 14.20 19.14
N LYS A 83 2.30 14.93 20.20
CA LYS A 83 3.71 15.29 20.37
C LYS A 83 4.44 14.43 21.43
N SER A 84 3.72 13.61 22.22
CA SER A 84 4.37 12.81 23.25
C SER A 84 5.15 11.63 22.64
N LEU A 85 6.23 11.22 23.30
CA LEU A 85 7.02 10.06 22.88
C LEU A 85 6.16 8.78 22.87
N ALA A 86 5.22 8.64 23.79
CA ALA A 86 4.31 7.49 23.87
C ALA A 86 3.40 7.42 22.64
N GLN A 87 2.76 8.54 22.25
CA GLN A 87 1.91 8.62 21.06
C GLN A 87 2.71 8.35 19.77
N ARG A 88 3.93 8.90 19.69
CA ARG A 88 4.82 8.60 18.57
C ARG A 88 5.20 7.10 18.51
N GLY A 89 5.52 6.51 19.65
CA GLY A 89 5.84 5.07 19.75
C GLY A 89 4.68 4.19 19.31
N GLU A 90 3.46 4.50 19.75
CA GLU A 90 2.24 3.78 19.33
C GLU A 90 2.01 3.90 17.81
N MET A 91 2.10 5.12 17.27
CA MET A 91 1.97 5.36 15.83
C MET A 91 3.00 4.55 15.03
N LEU A 92 4.27 4.58 15.43
CA LEU A 92 5.32 3.83 14.75
C LEU A 92 5.08 2.31 14.84
N SER A 93 4.59 1.80 15.98
CA SER A 93 4.27 0.38 16.13
C SER A 93 3.20 -0.05 15.11
N TRP A 94 2.11 0.71 14.97
CA TRP A 94 1.07 0.41 14.00
C TRP A 94 1.54 0.62 12.55
N LEU A 95 2.32 1.67 12.28
CA LEU A 95 2.85 1.92 10.94
C LEU A 95 3.79 0.79 10.50
N MET A 96 4.68 0.34 11.39
CA MET A 96 5.57 -0.80 11.13
C MET A 96 4.80 -2.11 11.04
N PHE A 97 3.72 -2.29 11.80
CA PHE A 97 2.83 -3.45 11.67
C PHE A 97 2.21 -3.54 10.26
N VAL A 98 1.82 -2.39 9.69
CA VAL A 98 1.36 -2.35 8.29
C VAL A 98 2.50 -2.66 7.33
N ALA A 99 3.70 -2.11 7.56
CA ALA A 99 4.85 -2.29 6.69
C ALA A 99 5.37 -3.72 6.66
N SER A 100 5.48 -4.37 7.83
CA SER A 100 6.09 -5.69 7.99
C SER A 100 5.10 -6.86 7.99
N GLY A 101 3.82 -6.57 8.21
CA GLY A 101 2.76 -7.59 8.34
C GLY A 101 1.69 -7.45 7.26
N ILE A 102 0.86 -6.41 7.33
CA ILE A 102 -0.30 -6.25 6.44
C ILE A 102 0.12 -6.27 4.97
N GLY A 103 1.08 -5.43 4.58
CA GLY A 103 1.55 -5.35 3.18
C GLY A 103 2.13 -6.67 2.68
N PRO A 104 3.17 -7.21 3.32
CA PRO A 104 3.82 -8.44 2.88
C PRO A 104 2.89 -9.65 2.85
N TYR A 105 2.16 -9.94 3.93
CA TYR A 105 1.29 -11.13 3.97
C TYR A 105 0.09 -11.01 3.04
N SER A 106 -0.51 -9.82 2.90
CA SER A 106 -1.55 -9.58 1.91
C SER A 106 -1.01 -9.75 0.49
N GLY A 107 0.17 -9.20 0.20
CA GLY A 107 0.83 -9.33 -1.10
C GLY A 107 1.15 -10.78 -1.46
N GLN A 108 1.66 -11.57 -0.51
CA GLN A 108 1.94 -12.99 -0.74
C GLN A 108 0.66 -13.82 -0.89
N SER A 109 -0.39 -13.54 -0.10
CA SER A 109 -1.68 -14.20 -0.27
C SER A 109 -2.23 -14.00 -1.69
N VAL A 110 -2.21 -12.75 -2.18
CA VAL A 110 -2.62 -12.44 -3.57
C VAL A 110 -1.71 -13.12 -4.58
N HIS A 111 -0.38 -13.13 -4.36
CA HIS A 111 0.58 -13.74 -5.28
C HIS A 111 0.31 -15.23 -5.47
N PHE A 112 0.25 -15.98 -4.38
CA PHE A 112 0.08 -17.45 -4.45
C PHE A 112 -1.31 -17.87 -4.92
N ARG A 113 -2.33 -17.04 -4.75
CA ARG A 113 -3.68 -17.29 -5.26
C ARG A 113 -3.82 -17.00 -6.75
N ASN A 114 -3.18 -15.93 -7.26
CA ASN A 114 -3.54 -15.36 -8.56
C ASN A 114 -2.37 -15.35 -9.56
N PHE A 115 -1.12 -15.42 -9.12
CA PHE A 115 0.05 -15.19 -9.97
C PHE A 115 1.05 -16.34 -9.98
N ALA A 116 1.04 -17.22 -8.98
CA ALA A 116 1.93 -18.38 -8.96
C ALA A 116 1.67 -19.25 -10.18
N PRO A 117 2.74 -19.73 -10.88
CA PRO A 117 2.59 -20.51 -12.11
C PRO A 117 2.00 -21.91 -11.87
N GLU A 118 2.07 -22.39 -10.63
CA GLU A 118 1.55 -23.68 -10.22
C GLU A 118 0.80 -23.53 -8.87
N PRO A 119 -0.25 -24.32 -8.63
CA PRO A 119 -0.90 -24.39 -7.33
C PRO A 119 0.10 -24.78 -6.24
N LYS A 120 0.10 -24.02 -5.14
CA LYS A 120 0.97 -24.23 -3.97
C LYS A 120 0.13 -24.17 -2.70
N ASP A 121 -0.70 -25.20 -2.48
CA ASP A 121 -1.69 -25.23 -1.39
C ASP A 121 -1.12 -24.86 -0.03
N TYR A 122 0.07 -25.37 0.31
CA TYR A 122 0.73 -24.99 1.55
C TYR A 122 1.02 -23.48 1.63
N ALA A 123 1.53 -22.87 0.57
CA ALA A 123 1.82 -21.45 0.54
C ALA A 123 0.53 -20.61 0.57
N VAL A 124 -0.50 -21.01 -0.19
CA VAL A 124 -1.83 -20.39 -0.14
C VAL A 124 -2.38 -20.42 1.28
N ASN A 125 -2.39 -21.60 1.92
CA ASN A 125 -2.88 -21.75 3.28
C ASN A 125 -2.07 -20.93 4.29
N ARG A 126 -0.74 -20.99 4.22
CA ARG A 126 0.16 -20.27 5.13
C ARG A 126 -0.04 -18.74 5.04
N TYR A 127 -0.03 -18.19 3.82
CA TYR A 127 -0.14 -16.75 3.64
C TYR A 127 -1.56 -16.23 3.83
N THR A 128 -2.58 -17.01 3.53
CA THR A 128 -3.97 -16.67 3.87
C THR A 128 -4.15 -16.62 5.39
N PHE A 129 -3.65 -17.60 6.13
CA PHE A 129 -3.70 -17.61 7.60
C PHE A 129 -3.02 -16.36 8.20
N GLU A 130 -1.80 -16.04 7.75
CA GLU A 130 -1.09 -14.85 8.27
C GLU A 130 -1.81 -13.56 7.89
N ALA A 131 -2.33 -13.45 6.67
CA ALA A 131 -3.12 -12.30 6.29
C ALA A 131 -4.36 -12.15 7.16
N GLN A 132 -5.13 -13.23 7.37
CA GLN A 132 -6.31 -13.23 8.25
C GLN A 132 -5.96 -12.81 9.68
N ARG A 133 -4.87 -13.37 10.23
CA ARG A 133 -4.41 -13.03 11.58
C ARG A 133 -4.09 -11.54 11.71
N HIS A 134 -3.38 -10.96 10.75
CA HIS A 134 -3.02 -9.55 10.77
C HIS A 134 -4.24 -8.63 10.61
N TRP A 135 -5.14 -8.95 9.69
CA TRP A 135 -6.38 -8.18 9.51
C TRP A 135 -7.30 -8.30 10.72
N GLY A 136 -7.35 -9.46 11.38
CA GLY A 136 -8.09 -9.65 12.63
C GLY A 136 -7.57 -8.78 13.79
N ILE A 137 -6.27 -8.51 13.86
CA ILE A 137 -5.67 -7.59 14.83
C ILE A 137 -6.15 -6.15 14.58
N LEU A 138 -6.17 -5.70 13.32
CA LEU A 138 -6.67 -4.37 12.98
C LEU A 138 -8.19 -4.26 13.21
N GLU A 139 -8.95 -5.30 12.90
CA GLU A 139 -10.38 -5.39 13.19
C GLU A 139 -10.67 -5.19 14.68
N ALA A 140 -9.93 -5.91 15.53
CA ALA A 140 -10.05 -5.81 16.99
C ALA A 140 -9.64 -4.42 17.52
N ARG A 141 -8.61 -3.79 16.91
CA ARG A 141 -8.19 -2.43 17.25
C ARG A 141 -9.28 -1.42 16.92
N LEU A 142 -9.83 -1.49 15.70
CA LEU A 142 -10.87 -0.58 15.20
C LEU A 142 -12.23 -0.82 15.86
N GLY A 143 -12.42 -1.98 16.50
CA GLY A 143 -13.59 -2.23 17.35
C GLY A 143 -13.57 -1.46 18.68
N LYS A 144 -12.38 -0.99 19.10
CA LYS A 144 -12.19 -0.21 20.34
C LYS A 144 -11.94 1.28 20.07
N HIS A 145 -11.53 1.65 18.87
CA HIS A 145 -11.14 2.99 18.50
C HIS A 145 -11.72 3.37 17.15
N ARG A 146 -11.98 4.66 16.97
CA ARG A 146 -12.45 5.18 15.68
C ARG A 146 -11.40 5.00 14.59
N TYR A 147 -10.14 5.32 14.91
CA TYR A 147 -8.98 5.24 14.03
C TYR A 147 -7.87 4.43 14.69
N MET A 148 -6.81 4.12 13.94
CA MET A 148 -5.72 3.28 14.42
C MET A 148 -4.97 3.85 15.63
N CYS A 149 -4.85 5.18 15.72
CA CYS A 149 -4.21 5.87 16.85
C CYS A 149 -5.24 6.55 17.79
N GLY A 150 -6.42 5.96 17.99
CA GLY A 150 -7.48 6.49 18.85
C GLY A 150 -8.53 7.28 18.07
N ASP A 151 -8.75 8.55 18.45
CA ASP A 151 -9.78 9.40 17.82
C ASP A 151 -9.23 10.28 16.70
N ALA A 152 -7.91 10.33 16.54
CA ALA A 152 -7.25 11.13 15.51
C ALA A 152 -7.01 10.30 14.24
N TYR A 153 -7.46 10.84 13.10
CA TYR A 153 -7.11 10.33 11.77
C TYR A 153 -5.64 10.65 11.47
N THR A 154 -4.85 9.62 11.18
CA THR A 154 -3.39 9.72 11.02
C THR A 154 -2.90 9.01 9.76
N ILE A 155 -1.59 9.12 9.49
CA ILE A 155 -0.93 8.38 8.41
C ILE A 155 -1.08 6.86 8.54
N VAL A 156 -1.31 6.32 9.74
CA VAL A 156 -1.54 4.89 9.94
C VAL A 156 -2.84 4.47 9.30
N ASP A 157 -3.88 5.29 9.41
CA ASP A 157 -5.18 5.03 8.79
C ASP A 157 -5.08 5.05 7.26
N MET A 158 -4.30 5.98 6.71
CA MET A 158 -4.00 6.03 5.27
C MET A 158 -3.25 4.76 4.82
N ALA A 159 -2.29 4.30 5.63
CA ALA A 159 -1.53 3.08 5.36
C ALA A 159 -2.43 1.83 5.33
N VAL A 160 -3.36 1.72 6.29
CA VAL A 160 -4.36 0.64 6.37
C VAL A 160 -5.33 0.72 5.18
N TRP A 161 -5.85 1.91 4.87
CA TRP A 161 -6.82 2.11 3.80
C TRP A 161 -6.33 1.62 2.44
N GLY A 162 -5.05 1.84 2.11
CA GLY A 162 -4.49 1.40 0.83
C GLY A 162 -4.72 -0.08 0.56
N TRP A 163 -4.53 -0.94 1.56
CA TRP A 163 -4.69 -2.39 1.46
C TRP A 163 -6.11 -2.88 1.79
N SER A 164 -6.84 -2.24 2.71
CA SER A 164 -8.18 -2.69 3.11
C SER A 164 -9.18 -2.71 1.95
N ARG A 165 -8.97 -1.87 0.94
CA ARG A 165 -9.72 -1.87 -0.33
C ARG A 165 -9.62 -3.19 -1.09
N LEU A 166 -8.60 -4.00 -0.83
CA LEU A 166 -8.32 -5.25 -1.52
C LEU A 166 -8.58 -6.49 -0.65
N ILE A 167 -9.24 -6.36 0.50
CA ILE A 167 -9.56 -7.50 1.38
C ILE A 167 -10.22 -8.66 0.61
N PRO A 168 -11.20 -8.45 -0.30
CA PRO A 168 -11.77 -9.54 -1.08
C PRO A 168 -10.74 -10.30 -1.93
N ASN A 169 -9.73 -9.61 -2.48
CA ASN A 169 -8.66 -10.23 -3.25
C ASN A 169 -7.64 -10.95 -2.35
N VAL A 170 -7.42 -10.45 -1.13
CA VAL A 170 -6.45 -10.99 -0.17
C VAL A 170 -6.99 -12.24 0.53
N LEU A 171 -8.23 -12.18 1.02
CA LEU A 171 -8.82 -13.18 1.90
C LEU A 171 -9.97 -13.98 1.26
N GLY A 172 -10.47 -13.54 0.10
CA GLY A 172 -11.64 -14.07 -0.56
C GLY A 172 -12.86 -13.15 -0.45
N PRO A 173 -13.89 -13.37 -1.29
CA PRO A 173 -15.00 -12.43 -1.47
C PRO A 173 -15.87 -12.22 -0.22
N ASP A 174 -15.98 -13.24 0.64
CA ASP A 174 -16.83 -13.16 1.83
C ASP A 174 -16.12 -12.64 3.09
N ALA A 175 -14.79 -12.51 3.04
CA ALA A 175 -13.99 -12.14 4.19
C ALA A 175 -14.32 -10.73 4.71
N ALA A 176 -14.71 -9.81 3.85
CA ALA A 176 -15.08 -8.45 4.23
C ALA A 176 -16.26 -8.43 5.23
N ARG A 177 -17.21 -9.38 5.12
CA ARG A 177 -18.37 -9.49 6.03
C ARG A 177 -17.98 -9.83 7.46
N GLN A 178 -16.81 -10.43 7.67
CA GLN A 178 -16.28 -10.83 8.97
C GLN A 178 -15.46 -9.71 9.64
N LEU A 179 -15.32 -8.56 8.99
CA LEU A 179 -14.46 -7.45 9.40
C LEU A 179 -15.24 -6.11 9.41
N PRO A 180 -16.35 -6.01 10.21
CA PRO A 180 -17.26 -4.86 10.15
C PRO A 180 -16.60 -3.53 10.56
N ASN A 181 -15.66 -3.53 11.50
CA ASN A 181 -14.96 -2.32 11.94
C ASN A 181 -13.99 -1.81 10.86
N LEU A 182 -13.31 -2.73 10.18
CA LEU A 182 -12.51 -2.40 8.99
C LEU A 182 -13.37 -1.88 7.84
N GLN A 183 -14.57 -2.44 7.63
CA GLN A 183 -15.50 -1.92 6.63
C GLN A 183 -15.98 -0.50 6.96
N ARG A 184 -16.32 -0.23 8.23
CA ARG A 184 -16.64 1.12 8.70
C ARG A 184 -15.48 2.08 8.42
N HIS A 185 -14.25 1.71 8.84
CA HIS A 185 -13.05 2.52 8.65
C HIS A 185 -12.77 2.76 7.15
N LEU A 186 -12.86 1.73 6.32
CA LEU A 186 -12.70 1.83 4.87
C LEU A 186 -13.71 2.79 4.26
N ALA A 187 -15.00 2.67 4.62
CA ALA A 187 -16.06 3.51 4.11
C ALA A 187 -15.87 4.98 4.51
N GLU A 188 -15.54 5.23 5.79
CA GLU A 188 -15.29 6.56 6.32
C GLU A 188 -14.15 7.28 5.58
N ILE A 189 -13.02 6.60 5.36
CA ILE A 189 -11.89 7.20 4.65
C ILE A 189 -12.19 7.35 3.16
N SER A 190 -12.83 6.36 2.54
CA SER A 190 -13.17 6.41 1.11
C SER A 190 -14.14 7.54 0.76
N ALA A 191 -14.97 7.99 1.70
CA ALA A 191 -15.87 9.12 1.52
C ALA A 191 -15.16 10.49 1.59
N ARG A 192 -13.91 10.55 2.00
CA ARG A 192 -13.17 11.81 2.07
C ARG A 192 -12.86 12.36 0.68
N PRO A 193 -12.99 13.67 0.45
CA PRO A 193 -12.69 14.27 -0.85
C PRO A 193 -11.27 13.93 -1.37
N ALA A 194 -10.29 13.86 -0.50
CA ALA A 194 -8.92 13.47 -0.83
C ALA A 194 -8.83 12.02 -1.33
N ALA A 195 -9.59 11.09 -0.74
CA ALA A 195 -9.62 9.70 -1.19
C ALA A 195 -10.26 9.58 -2.58
N VAL A 196 -11.30 10.36 -2.85
CA VAL A 196 -11.92 10.41 -4.19
C VAL A 196 -10.92 10.90 -5.23
N ARG A 197 -10.16 11.99 -4.94
CA ARG A 197 -9.12 12.49 -5.84
C ARG A 197 -7.98 11.50 -6.03
N ALA A 198 -7.51 10.87 -4.95
CA ALA A 198 -6.47 9.84 -5.01
C ALA A 198 -6.87 8.65 -5.89
N LEU A 199 -8.12 8.21 -5.82
CA LEU A 199 -8.64 7.13 -6.66
C LEU A 199 -8.81 7.55 -8.13
N ALA A 200 -9.11 8.82 -8.40
CA ALA A 200 -9.21 9.36 -9.76
C ALA A 200 -7.86 9.43 -10.50
N LEU A 201 -6.73 9.25 -9.80
CA LEU A 201 -5.41 9.18 -10.47
C LEU A 201 -5.28 8.02 -11.46
N LYS A 202 -6.11 6.98 -11.30
CA LYS A 202 -6.19 5.87 -12.27
C LYS A 202 -6.54 6.33 -13.69
N ASP A 203 -7.23 7.47 -13.81
CA ASP A 203 -7.71 8.02 -15.09
C ASP A 203 -6.69 8.99 -15.71
N LYS A 204 -5.58 9.29 -15.04
CA LYS A 204 -4.52 10.20 -15.52
C LYS A 204 -3.53 9.54 -16.49
N HIS A 205 -3.27 8.24 -16.32
CA HIS A 205 -2.36 7.48 -17.16
C HIS A 205 -2.90 6.07 -17.40
N THR A 206 -2.65 5.54 -18.59
CA THR A 206 -3.02 4.17 -18.94
C THR A 206 -1.92 3.22 -18.54
N PHE A 207 -2.27 2.21 -17.72
CA PHE A 207 -1.39 1.12 -17.34
C PHE A 207 -1.83 -0.17 -18.04
N LYS A 208 -0.89 -1.06 -18.34
CA LYS A 208 -1.21 -2.38 -18.88
C LYS A 208 -2.07 -3.16 -17.87
N THR A 209 -3.21 -3.66 -18.31
CA THR A 209 -4.17 -4.40 -17.46
C THR A 209 -4.04 -5.91 -17.61
N GLU A 210 -3.60 -6.39 -18.78
CA GLU A 210 -3.43 -7.80 -19.03
C GLU A 210 -2.25 -8.36 -18.22
N MET A 211 -2.46 -9.58 -17.69
CA MET A 211 -1.43 -10.38 -17.05
C MET A 211 -1.00 -11.51 -18.01
N ASP A 212 -0.51 -11.11 -19.20
CA ASP A 212 0.09 -12.04 -20.16
C ASP A 212 1.47 -12.52 -19.68
N GLU A 213 2.11 -13.39 -20.45
CA GLU A 213 3.42 -13.93 -20.11
C GLU A 213 4.48 -12.84 -19.98
N THR A 214 4.46 -11.84 -20.86
CA THR A 214 5.39 -10.70 -20.81
C THR A 214 5.22 -9.91 -19.50
N ALA A 215 4.00 -9.61 -19.11
CA ALA A 215 3.71 -8.91 -17.85
C ALA A 215 4.12 -9.76 -16.62
N ARG A 216 3.89 -11.07 -16.66
CA ARG A 216 4.30 -11.98 -15.60
C ARG A 216 5.80 -12.02 -15.43
N LEU A 217 6.56 -12.12 -16.52
CA LEU A 217 8.03 -12.11 -16.49
C LEU A 217 8.59 -10.74 -16.08
N ALA A 218 7.95 -9.65 -16.49
CA ALA A 218 8.31 -8.29 -16.07
C ALA A 218 8.11 -8.07 -14.57
N MET A 219 7.02 -8.58 -14.00
CA MET A 219 6.73 -8.48 -12.56
C MET A 219 7.51 -9.49 -11.72
N PHE A 220 7.78 -10.67 -12.28
CA PHE A 220 8.41 -11.82 -11.59
C PHE A 220 9.56 -12.40 -12.41
N PRO A 221 10.70 -11.67 -12.55
CA PRO A 221 11.81 -12.07 -13.43
C PRO A 221 12.41 -13.44 -13.12
N HIS A 222 12.30 -13.92 -11.87
CA HIS A 222 12.78 -15.24 -11.47
C HIS A 222 12.05 -16.39 -12.19
N LEU A 223 10.83 -16.15 -12.72
CA LEU A 223 10.09 -17.15 -13.50
C LEU A 223 10.67 -17.38 -14.90
N ALA A 224 11.49 -16.45 -15.41
CA ALA A 224 12.20 -16.62 -16.68
C ALA A 224 13.35 -17.63 -16.59
N LYS A 225 13.91 -17.84 -15.40
CA LYS A 225 14.95 -18.84 -15.18
C LYS A 225 14.27 -20.19 -14.93
N LYS A 226 14.30 -21.09 -15.91
CA LYS A 226 14.09 -22.50 -15.61
C LYS A 226 15.13 -22.86 -14.56
N VAL A 227 14.66 -23.25 -13.37
CA VAL A 227 15.55 -23.84 -12.36
C VAL A 227 16.16 -25.07 -13.03
N ALA A 228 17.44 -25.00 -13.31
CA ALA A 228 18.21 -26.11 -13.84
C ALA A 228 18.36 -27.20 -12.77
#